data_d345e5d9a601035fe928a34dc790c956
#
_entry.id   d345e5d9a601035fe928a34dc790c956
#
_cell.length_a   1.000
_cell.length_b   1.000
_cell.length_c   1.000
_cell.angle_alpha   90.00
_cell.angle_beta   90.00
_cell.angle_gamma   90.00
#
_symmetry.space_group_name_H-M   'P 1'
#
loop_
_entity.id
_entity.type
_entity.pdbx_description
1 polymer ?
#
loop_
_entity_poly.entity_id
_entity_poly.type
_entity_poly.pdbx_seq_one_letter_code
_entity_poly.pdbx_strand_id
1 'polypeptide(L)'
;MNISKVSFSIPATSANLGPGFDSFGIALQIHNVVTLQKESRPIQHTSMIFQAAALFFANTGITPFNFSVEVEGDVPSARGLGSSVTVRLGILLGLNELAQRPLTSSALYHLAVELEGHSDNAAPALFGGFTIARNRREPVSYQLARKLCFILLIPDFEVSTASARKLLPASIPMDAAAANIANAAVVATAFATGNYAMLRGAFQDRLHQPFREPLIPYLSEALVAAESVGALGGWLSGSGSTIAAIAENETIAQCVVEVFNEIAPLESQAFITHVDNHGARLLN
;
A
#
# COMPACT_ATOMS: atom_id res chain seq x y z
N MET A 1 15.60 25.17 -17.38
CA MET A 1 14.63 24.71 -18.42
C MET A 1 13.24 24.70 -17.83
N ASN A 2 12.23 25.18 -18.56
CA ASN A 2 10.85 25.15 -18.05
C ASN A 2 10.29 23.74 -18.31
N ILE A 3 10.19 22.90 -17.28
CA ILE A 3 9.63 21.57 -17.38
C ILE A 3 8.14 21.71 -17.67
N SER A 4 7.66 21.13 -18.79
CA SER A 4 6.26 21.15 -19.18
C SER A 4 5.55 19.80 -19.04
N LYS A 5 6.32 18.70 -18.95
CA LYS A 5 5.80 17.33 -18.76
C LYS A 5 6.70 16.57 -17.80
N VAL A 6 6.10 15.74 -16.96
CA VAL A 6 6.79 14.93 -15.96
C VAL A 6 6.03 13.66 -15.69
N SER A 7 6.75 12.55 -15.49
CA SER A 7 6.18 11.24 -15.16
C SER A 7 6.82 10.67 -13.91
N PHE A 8 6.00 10.09 -13.04
CA PHE A 8 6.44 9.39 -11.84
C PHE A 8 5.96 7.93 -11.86
N SER A 9 6.85 7.01 -11.53
CA SER A 9 6.50 5.64 -11.21
C SER A 9 6.23 5.52 -9.71
N ILE A 10 5.05 5.05 -9.34
CA ILE A 10 4.60 4.93 -7.96
C ILE A 10 4.27 3.45 -7.68
N PRO A 11 4.89 2.82 -6.68
CA PRO A 11 4.62 1.43 -6.38
C PRO A 11 3.26 1.22 -5.72
N ALA A 12 2.65 0.06 -6.00
CA ALA A 12 1.57 -0.49 -5.20
C ALA A 12 2.01 -0.70 -3.76
N THR A 13 1.06 -0.72 -2.85
CA THR A 13 1.34 -0.91 -1.42
C THR A 13 0.39 -1.91 -0.80
N SER A 14 0.91 -2.70 0.14
CA SER A 14 0.09 -3.51 1.04
C SER A 14 0.18 -2.91 2.44
N ALA A 15 -0.96 -2.71 3.08
CA ALA A 15 -1.07 -2.07 4.38
C ALA A 15 -1.52 -3.04 5.47
N ASN A 16 -1.37 -2.65 6.70
CA ASN A 16 -1.67 -3.36 7.96
C ASN A 16 -0.72 -4.52 8.27
N LEU A 17 -0.39 -5.39 7.33
CA LEU A 17 0.47 -6.56 7.53
C LEU A 17 0.07 -7.36 8.80
N GLY A 18 -1.21 -7.73 8.90
CA GLY A 18 -1.77 -8.36 10.09
C GLY A 18 -1.86 -7.40 11.28
N PRO A 19 -1.00 -7.54 12.31
CA PRO A 19 -1.16 -6.82 13.57
C PRO A 19 -0.82 -5.32 13.52
N GLY A 20 -0.32 -4.81 12.39
CA GLY A 20 0.09 -3.42 12.22
C GLY A 20 -1.00 -2.48 11.70
N PHE A 21 -2.24 -2.66 12.13
CA PHE A 21 -3.39 -1.87 11.69
C PHE A 21 -3.13 -0.36 11.68
N ASP A 22 -3.44 0.30 10.54
CA ASP A 22 -3.24 1.73 10.28
C ASP A 22 -1.79 2.24 10.52
N SER A 23 -0.81 1.33 10.64
CA SER A 23 0.59 1.66 10.94
C SER A 23 1.59 1.03 10.00
N PHE A 24 1.43 -0.24 9.63
CA PHE A 24 2.39 -0.94 8.78
C PHE A 24 2.01 -0.85 7.32
N GLY A 25 3.02 -0.62 6.48
CA GLY A 25 2.88 -0.67 5.05
C GLY A 25 4.14 -1.17 4.36
N ILE A 26 3.98 -1.74 3.18
CA ILE A 26 5.08 -2.20 2.34
C ILE A 26 4.83 -1.82 0.89
N ALA A 27 5.88 -1.38 0.20
CA ALA A 27 5.83 -1.12 -1.23
C ALA A 27 6.19 -2.37 -2.03
N LEU A 28 5.48 -2.59 -3.13
CA LEU A 28 5.58 -3.78 -3.98
C LEU A 28 5.96 -3.40 -5.41
N GLN A 29 6.65 -4.30 -6.13
CA GLN A 29 7.09 -4.10 -7.51
C GLN A 29 5.93 -4.28 -8.52
N ILE A 30 4.86 -3.55 -8.31
CA ILE A 30 3.74 -3.33 -9.22
C ILE A 30 3.55 -1.82 -9.25
N HIS A 31 3.45 -1.19 -10.40
CA HIS A 31 3.54 0.26 -10.47
C HIS A 31 2.41 0.88 -11.29
N ASN A 32 2.01 2.08 -10.89
CA ASN A 32 1.36 3.03 -11.78
C ASN A 32 2.36 4.10 -12.19
N VAL A 33 2.29 4.52 -13.44
CA VAL A 33 2.98 5.70 -13.97
C VAL A 33 1.98 6.83 -14.06
N VAL A 34 2.25 7.91 -13.35
CA VAL A 34 1.40 9.10 -13.37
C VAL A 34 2.15 10.21 -14.08
N THR A 35 1.61 10.63 -15.20
CA THR A 35 2.18 11.67 -16.07
C THR A 35 1.35 12.95 -15.95
N LEU A 36 2.02 14.06 -15.66
CA LEU A 36 1.43 15.41 -15.68
C LEU A 36 2.07 16.24 -16.78
N GLN A 37 1.24 17.03 -17.48
CA GLN A 37 1.69 17.96 -18.48
C GLN A 37 0.98 19.31 -18.31
N LYS A 38 1.75 20.42 -18.40
CA LYS A 38 1.15 21.77 -18.42
C LYS A 38 0.35 21.98 -19.67
N GLU A 39 -0.82 22.60 -19.52
CA GLU A 39 -1.75 22.84 -20.63
C GLU A 39 -2.03 24.33 -20.81
N SER A 40 -2.31 24.74 -22.05
CA SER A 40 -2.68 26.10 -22.36
C SER A 40 -4.15 26.42 -22.06
N ARG A 41 -5.01 25.41 -22.00
CA ARG A 41 -6.45 25.51 -21.77
C ARG A 41 -6.87 24.73 -20.52
N PRO A 42 -7.95 25.14 -19.84
CA PRO A 42 -8.51 24.37 -18.74
C PRO A 42 -8.92 22.95 -19.17
N ILE A 43 -8.63 21.96 -18.33
CA ILE A 43 -9.07 20.57 -18.47
C ILE A 43 -9.99 20.24 -17.32
N GLN A 44 -11.05 19.50 -17.60
CA GLN A 44 -11.94 19.00 -16.57
C GLN A 44 -11.29 17.79 -15.88
N HIS A 45 -11.16 17.87 -14.59
CA HIS A 45 -10.57 16.81 -13.77
C HIS A 45 -11.63 16.01 -13.01
N THR A 46 -11.31 14.75 -12.71
CA THR A 46 -12.08 13.96 -11.74
C THR A 46 -11.97 14.57 -10.34
N SER A 47 -12.90 14.24 -9.45
CA SER A 47 -12.91 14.73 -8.07
C SER A 47 -11.58 14.45 -7.35
N MET A 48 -10.98 13.28 -7.56
CA MET A 48 -9.70 12.90 -6.96
C MET A 48 -8.55 13.81 -7.40
N ILE A 49 -8.43 14.07 -8.70
CA ILE A 49 -7.39 14.96 -9.25
C ILE A 49 -7.60 16.38 -8.76
N PHE A 50 -8.83 16.86 -8.75
CA PHE A 50 -9.17 18.21 -8.30
C PHE A 50 -8.81 18.40 -6.83
N GLN A 51 -9.14 17.44 -5.94
CA GLN A 51 -8.82 17.52 -4.51
C GLN A 51 -7.31 17.56 -4.25
N ALA A 52 -6.52 16.70 -4.94
CA ALA A 52 -5.08 16.70 -4.80
C ALA A 52 -4.45 18.02 -5.27
N ALA A 53 -4.89 18.55 -6.40
CA ALA A 53 -4.41 19.81 -6.93
C ALA A 53 -4.80 21.01 -6.03
N ALA A 54 -6.05 21.07 -5.58
CA ALA A 54 -6.52 22.14 -4.69
C ALA A 54 -5.72 22.17 -3.39
N LEU A 55 -5.45 21.01 -2.80
CA LEU A 55 -4.64 20.90 -1.59
C LEU A 55 -3.19 21.35 -1.83
N PHE A 56 -2.58 20.94 -2.95
CA PHE A 56 -1.23 21.37 -3.33
C PHE A 56 -1.13 22.89 -3.49
N PHE A 57 -2.00 23.50 -4.29
CA PHE A 57 -1.97 24.95 -4.53
C PHE A 57 -2.28 25.75 -3.26
N ALA A 58 -3.20 25.30 -2.41
CA ALA A 58 -3.48 25.93 -1.13
C ALA A 58 -2.25 25.93 -0.19
N ASN A 59 -1.48 24.84 -0.14
CA ASN A 59 -0.33 24.73 0.73
C ASN A 59 0.93 25.43 0.19
N THR A 60 1.01 25.67 -1.12
CA THR A 60 2.16 26.35 -1.74
C THR A 60 1.96 27.82 -1.96
N GLY A 61 0.72 28.31 -2.03
CA GLY A 61 0.38 29.68 -2.41
C GLY A 61 0.67 30.01 -3.88
N ILE A 62 1.04 29.01 -4.68
CA ILE A 62 1.32 29.19 -6.12
C ILE A 62 -0.01 29.39 -6.87
N THR A 63 -0.01 30.33 -7.80
CA THR A 63 -1.15 30.52 -8.70
C THR A 63 -1.42 29.24 -9.49
N PRO A 64 -2.64 28.68 -9.43
CA PRO A 64 -2.98 27.50 -10.18
C PRO A 64 -2.74 27.64 -11.68
N PHE A 65 -2.20 26.60 -12.31
CA PHE A 65 -2.03 26.49 -13.74
C PHE A 65 -2.79 25.27 -14.28
N ASN A 66 -3.09 25.29 -15.59
CA ASN A 66 -3.76 24.19 -16.25
C ASN A 66 -2.80 23.03 -16.48
N PHE A 67 -3.27 21.81 -16.30
CA PHE A 67 -2.48 20.59 -16.52
C PHE A 67 -3.40 19.43 -16.93
N SER A 68 -2.84 18.42 -17.58
CA SER A 68 -3.45 17.11 -17.82
C SER A 68 -2.82 16.06 -16.92
N VAL A 69 -3.54 14.98 -16.68
CA VAL A 69 -3.07 13.80 -15.92
C VAL A 69 -3.41 12.56 -16.74
N GLU A 70 -2.41 11.74 -16.94
CA GLU A 70 -2.52 10.40 -17.51
C GLU A 70 -2.01 9.37 -16.48
N VAL A 71 -2.71 8.26 -16.33
CA VAL A 71 -2.35 7.19 -15.41
C VAL A 71 -2.33 5.88 -16.18
N GLU A 72 -1.18 5.23 -16.19
CA GLU A 72 -0.96 3.94 -16.82
C GLU A 72 -0.34 2.98 -15.79
N GLY A 73 -0.65 1.69 -15.85
CA GLY A 73 0.00 0.67 -15.02
C GLY A 73 -0.92 -0.42 -14.53
N ASP A 74 -0.36 -1.27 -13.65
CA ASP A 74 -0.94 -2.56 -13.28
C ASP A 74 -1.47 -2.59 -11.83
N VAL A 75 -1.55 -1.45 -11.13
CA VAL A 75 -2.07 -1.42 -9.76
C VAL A 75 -3.60 -1.51 -9.78
N PRO A 76 -4.18 -2.64 -9.35
CA PRO A 76 -5.62 -2.85 -9.46
C PRO A 76 -6.40 -1.95 -8.50
N SER A 77 -7.49 -1.37 -9.02
CA SER A 77 -8.34 -0.46 -8.24
C SER A 77 -9.18 -1.22 -7.21
N ALA A 78 -9.35 -0.62 -6.01
CA ALA A 78 -10.23 -1.12 -4.95
C ALA A 78 -9.98 -2.58 -4.53
N ARG A 79 -8.72 -3.03 -4.58
CA ARG A 79 -8.27 -4.39 -4.20
C ARG A 79 -7.34 -4.40 -2.98
N GLY A 80 -7.22 -3.28 -2.23
CA GLY A 80 -6.35 -3.22 -1.05
C GLY A 80 -4.85 -3.08 -1.37
N LEU A 81 -4.51 -2.63 -2.60
CA LEU A 81 -3.13 -2.46 -3.06
C LEU A 81 -2.72 -0.98 -3.27
N GLY A 82 -3.40 -0.06 -2.59
CA GLY A 82 -3.01 1.35 -2.55
C GLY A 82 -3.18 2.11 -3.88
N SER A 83 -4.09 1.67 -4.77
CA SER A 83 -4.28 2.33 -6.06
C SER A 83 -4.62 3.81 -5.95
N SER A 84 -5.45 4.23 -4.99
CA SER A 84 -5.79 5.64 -4.77
C SER A 84 -4.57 6.49 -4.40
N VAL A 85 -3.72 5.96 -3.51
CA VAL A 85 -2.50 6.68 -3.10
C VAL A 85 -1.51 6.81 -4.24
N THR A 86 -1.39 5.82 -5.15
CA THR A 86 -0.48 5.95 -6.30
C THR A 86 -0.86 7.12 -7.18
N VAL A 87 -2.15 7.33 -7.44
CA VAL A 87 -2.65 8.44 -8.25
C VAL A 87 -2.49 9.78 -7.52
N ARG A 88 -2.95 9.88 -6.27
CA ARG A 88 -2.88 11.12 -5.48
C ARG A 88 -1.44 11.58 -5.27
N LEU A 89 -0.56 10.65 -4.88
CA LEU A 89 0.86 10.94 -4.68
C LEU A 89 1.53 11.33 -6.01
N GLY A 90 1.24 10.63 -7.10
CA GLY A 90 1.74 10.97 -8.43
C GLY A 90 1.36 12.39 -8.86
N ILE A 91 0.10 12.81 -8.58
CA ILE A 91 -0.36 14.18 -8.84
C ILE A 91 0.42 15.19 -7.99
N LEU A 92 0.56 14.94 -6.69
CA LEU A 92 1.29 15.84 -5.79
C LEU A 92 2.76 16.00 -6.21
N LEU A 93 3.43 14.89 -6.53
CA LEU A 93 4.82 14.87 -7.00
C LEU A 93 4.96 15.58 -8.35
N GLY A 94 4.06 15.29 -9.29
CA GLY A 94 4.05 15.91 -10.61
C GLY A 94 3.83 17.42 -10.55
N LEU A 95 2.86 17.91 -9.76
CA LEU A 95 2.63 19.33 -9.53
C LEU A 95 3.83 19.99 -8.88
N ASN A 96 4.45 19.32 -7.88
CA ASN A 96 5.64 19.83 -7.21
C ASN A 96 6.81 20.01 -8.20
N GLU A 97 7.02 19.05 -9.10
CA GLU A 97 8.07 19.13 -10.11
C GLU A 97 7.78 20.25 -11.14
N LEU A 98 6.55 20.31 -11.66
CA LEU A 98 6.12 21.36 -12.61
C LEU A 98 6.17 22.78 -11.99
N ALA A 99 6.04 22.87 -10.67
CA ALA A 99 6.11 24.11 -9.89
C ALA A 99 7.53 24.40 -9.36
N GLN A 100 8.56 23.70 -9.82
CA GLN A 100 9.98 23.87 -9.42
C GLN A 100 10.26 23.46 -7.97
N ARG A 101 9.60 22.42 -7.47
CA ARG A 101 9.85 21.77 -6.16
C ARG A 101 9.68 22.68 -4.94
N PRO A 102 8.53 23.37 -4.78
CA PRO A 102 8.32 24.23 -3.61
C PRO A 102 8.19 23.45 -2.31
N LEU A 103 7.83 22.15 -2.35
CA LEU A 103 7.62 21.30 -1.19
C LEU A 103 8.71 20.23 -1.06
N THR A 104 9.05 19.90 0.18
CA THR A 104 9.93 18.75 0.51
C THR A 104 9.15 17.44 0.42
N SER A 105 9.87 16.31 0.37
CA SER A 105 9.24 14.96 0.41
C SER A 105 8.38 14.77 1.67
N SER A 106 8.82 15.29 2.82
CA SER A 106 8.04 15.28 4.06
C SER A 106 6.71 16.03 3.92
N ALA A 107 6.72 17.23 3.34
CA ALA A 107 5.48 17.99 3.11
C ALA A 107 4.54 17.24 2.15
N LEU A 108 5.06 16.67 1.06
CA LEU A 108 4.28 15.88 0.11
C LEU A 108 3.69 14.62 0.76
N TYR A 109 4.45 13.94 1.64
CA TYR A 109 3.94 12.83 2.44
C TYR A 109 2.74 13.25 3.28
N HIS A 110 2.84 14.36 4.01
CA HIS A 110 1.74 14.84 4.85
C HIS A 110 0.50 15.23 4.04
N LEU A 111 0.66 15.82 2.85
CA LEU A 111 -0.47 16.08 1.95
C LEU A 111 -1.10 14.78 1.43
N ALA A 112 -0.30 13.76 1.11
CA ALA A 112 -0.83 12.45 0.70
C ALA A 112 -1.61 11.79 1.84
N VAL A 113 -1.12 11.85 3.07
CA VAL A 113 -1.83 11.35 4.27
C VAL A 113 -3.14 12.09 4.50
N GLU A 114 -3.17 13.42 4.32
CA GLU A 114 -4.40 14.21 4.44
C GLU A 114 -5.46 13.79 3.41
N LEU A 115 -5.05 13.53 2.17
CA LEU A 115 -5.95 13.07 1.10
C LEU A 115 -6.47 11.65 1.32
N GLU A 116 -5.63 10.75 1.86
CA GLU A 116 -6.00 9.34 2.09
C GLU A 116 -6.74 9.13 3.42
N GLY A 117 -6.52 9.99 4.40
CA GLY A 117 -7.05 9.86 5.75
C GLY A 117 -6.28 8.87 6.64
N HIS A 118 -5.27 8.20 6.09
CA HIS A 118 -4.39 7.26 6.80
C HIS A 118 -3.01 7.21 6.14
N SER A 119 -2.00 6.79 6.90
CA SER A 119 -0.59 6.94 6.53
C SER A 119 0.09 5.67 6.04
N ASP A 120 -0.50 4.52 6.29
CA ASP A 120 0.05 3.18 6.07
C ASP A 120 0.31 2.81 4.60
N ASN A 121 -0.44 3.42 3.66
CA ASN A 121 -0.19 3.31 2.23
C ASN A 121 0.67 4.46 1.68
N ALA A 122 0.50 5.68 2.21
CA ALA A 122 1.25 6.85 1.72
C ALA A 122 2.75 6.73 2.00
N ALA A 123 3.12 6.20 3.17
CA ALA A 123 4.51 6.04 3.57
C ALA A 123 5.29 5.09 2.62
N PRO A 124 4.88 3.83 2.40
CA PRO A 124 5.61 2.94 1.52
C PRO A 124 5.54 3.39 0.05
N ALA A 125 4.43 3.98 -0.41
CA ALA A 125 4.33 4.51 -1.77
C ALA A 125 5.40 5.56 -2.06
N LEU A 126 5.67 6.46 -1.10
CA LEU A 126 6.66 7.52 -1.28
C LEU A 126 8.09 7.06 -0.99
N PHE A 127 8.31 6.36 0.13
CA PHE A 127 9.65 6.06 0.64
C PHE A 127 10.17 4.67 0.28
N GLY A 128 9.31 3.76 -0.15
CA GLY A 128 9.66 2.36 -0.44
C GLY A 128 9.88 1.51 0.82
N GLY A 129 10.13 0.22 0.60
CA GLY A 129 10.44 -0.75 1.64
C GLY A 129 9.26 -1.06 2.56
N PHE A 130 9.57 -1.56 3.75
CA PHE A 130 8.65 -1.68 4.86
C PHE A 130 8.63 -0.40 5.67
N THR A 131 7.47 0.14 5.97
CA THR A 131 7.31 1.39 6.72
C THR A 131 6.45 1.22 7.94
N ILE A 132 6.82 1.93 9.02
CA ILE A 132 5.99 2.10 10.21
C ILE A 132 5.56 3.56 10.24
N ALA A 133 4.31 3.79 9.84
CA ALA A 133 3.72 5.11 9.84
C ALA A 133 3.22 5.48 11.25
N ARG A 134 3.41 6.73 11.61
CA ARG A 134 2.96 7.29 12.88
C ARG A 134 2.20 8.56 12.62
N ASN A 135 1.01 8.67 13.19
CA ASN A 135 0.16 9.82 12.97
C ASN A 135 0.92 11.15 13.12
N ARG A 136 0.90 12.00 12.07
CA ARG A 136 1.54 13.33 12.01
C ARG A 136 3.04 13.37 12.28
N ARG A 137 3.75 12.25 12.10
CA ARG A 137 5.21 12.17 12.23
C ARG A 137 5.80 11.50 10.98
N GLU A 138 7.09 11.73 10.77
CA GLU A 138 7.84 10.99 9.75
C GLU A 138 7.75 9.48 10.00
N PRO A 139 7.51 8.68 8.96
CA PRO A 139 7.52 7.24 9.09
C PRO A 139 8.93 6.72 9.33
N VAL A 140 9.03 5.56 9.95
CA VAL A 140 10.28 4.80 9.96
C VAL A 140 10.25 3.87 8.76
N SER A 141 11.32 3.80 7.97
CA SER A 141 11.41 2.96 6.79
C SER A 141 12.60 2.01 6.87
N TYR A 142 12.40 0.77 6.43
CA TYR A 142 13.44 -0.27 6.34
C TYR A 142 13.45 -0.86 4.94
N GLN A 143 14.65 -1.00 4.37
CA GLN A 143 14.85 -1.77 3.15
C GLN A 143 14.83 -3.26 3.49
N LEU A 144 14.13 -4.04 2.69
CA LEU A 144 14.03 -5.48 2.86
C LEU A 144 14.93 -6.23 1.87
N ALA A 145 15.29 -7.47 2.23
CA ALA A 145 16.07 -8.32 1.35
C ALA A 145 15.31 -8.62 0.05
N ARG A 146 15.96 -8.46 -1.09
CA ARG A 146 15.37 -8.69 -2.42
C ARG A 146 14.93 -10.13 -2.68
N LYS A 147 15.46 -11.09 -1.91
CA LYS A 147 15.09 -12.50 -2.00
C LYS A 147 13.72 -12.83 -1.40
N LEU A 148 13.15 -11.94 -0.59
CA LEU A 148 11.81 -12.12 -0.06
C LEU A 148 10.79 -12.03 -1.18
N CYS A 149 9.93 -13.03 -1.23
CA CYS A 149 8.82 -13.08 -2.16
C CYS A 149 7.52 -12.70 -1.45
N PHE A 150 6.75 -11.84 -2.08
CA PHE A 150 5.39 -11.50 -1.67
C PHE A 150 4.44 -12.15 -2.65
N ILE A 151 3.51 -12.94 -2.15
CA ILE A 151 2.53 -13.64 -2.95
C ILE A 151 1.18 -12.94 -2.74
N LEU A 152 0.57 -12.51 -3.83
CA LEU A 152 -0.71 -11.82 -3.82
C LEU A 152 -1.76 -12.71 -4.44
N LEU A 153 -2.85 -12.94 -3.72
CA LEU A 153 -4.09 -13.45 -4.26
C LEU A 153 -5.05 -12.28 -4.41
N ILE A 154 -5.36 -11.91 -5.64
CA ILE A 154 -6.21 -10.77 -5.99
C ILE A 154 -7.53 -11.29 -6.54
N PRO A 155 -8.61 -11.28 -5.76
CA PRO A 155 -9.93 -11.64 -6.23
C PRO A 155 -10.52 -10.60 -7.19
N ASP A 156 -11.41 -11.04 -8.09
CA ASP A 156 -12.08 -10.13 -9.02
C ASP A 156 -13.35 -9.49 -8.41
N PHE A 157 -13.26 -9.01 -7.18
CA PHE A 157 -14.29 -8.17 -6.56
C PHE A 157 -13.70 -7.06 -5.72
N GLU A 158 -14.41 -5.94 -5.67
CA GLU A 158 -13.97 -4.74 -4.95
C GLU A 158 -14.43 -4.72 -3.49
N VAL A 159 -13.54 -4.23 -2.62
CA VAL A 159 -13.88 -3.93 -1.23
C VAL A 159 -13.58 -2.45 -0.96
N SER A 160 -14.62 -1.67 -0.68
CA SER A 160 -14.41 -0.28 -0.32
C SER A 160 -13.84 -0.14 1.10
N THR A 161 -12.86 0.73 1.26
CA THR A 161 -12.26 1.03 2.58
C THR A 161 -13.32 1.50 3.59
N ALA A 162 -14.28 2.30 3.13
CA ALA A 162 -15.38 2.79 3.98
C ALA A 162 -16.27 1.64 4.50
N SER A 163 -16.59 0.66 3.65
CA SER A 163 -17.36 -0.53 4.06
C SER A 163 -16.58 -1.41 5.03
N ALA A 164 -15.30 -1.66 4.74
CA ALA A 164 -14.45 -2.46 5.62
C ALA A 164 -14.23 -1.81 7.00
N ARG A 165 -14.15 -0.47 7.08
CA ARG A 165 -14.02 0.24 8.37
C ARG A 165 -15.30 0.19 9.21
N LYS A 166 -16.49 0.14 8.59
CA LYS A 166 -17.77 0.05 9.32
C LYS A 166 -17.95 -1.27 10.09
N LEU A 167 -17.22 -2.31 9.72
CA LEU A 167 -17.23 -3.61 10.40
C LEU A 167 -16.39 -3.64 11.68
N LEU A 168 -15.51 -2.65 11.87
CA LEU A 168 -14.63 -2.62 13.03
C LEU A 168 -15.42 -2.26 14.29
N PRO A 169 -15.15 -2.94 15.43
CA PRO A 169 -15.81 -2.64 16.68
C PRO A 169 -15.33 -1.29 17.24
N ALA A 170 -16.18 -0.62 18.02
CA ALA A 170 -15.83 0.63 18.69
C ALA A 170 -14.80 0.44 19.83
N SER A 171 -14.66 -0.78 20.35
CA SER A 171 -13.70 -1.14 21.39
C SER A 171 -13.27 -2.60 21.22
N ILE A 172 -12.08 -2.93 21.74
CA ILE A 172 -11.53 -4.27 21.72
C ILE A 172 -11.12 -4.69 23.13
N PRO A 173 -11.12 -6.00 23.44
CA PRO A 173 -10.60 -6.51 24.72
C PRO A 173 -9.12 -6.16 24.89
N MET A 174 -8.69 -5.91 26.14
CA MET A 174 -7.31 -5.55 26.46
C MET A 174 -6.32 -6.66 26.08
N ASP A 175 -6.69 -7.93 26.23
CA ASP A 175 -5.87 -9.07 25.82
C ASP A 175 -5.67 -9.13 24.30
N ALA A 176 -6.67 -8.77 23.51
CA ALA A 176 -6.55 -8.65 22.06
C ALA A 176 -5.58 -7.53 21.68
N ALA A 177 -5.67 -6.37 22.34
CA ALA A 177 -4.74 -5.27 22.14
C ALA A 177 -3.30 -5.67 22.50
N ALA A 178 -3.09 -6.32 23.64
CA ALA A 178 -1.78 -6.78 24.09
C ALA A 178 -1.17 -7.81 23.11
N ALA A 179 -1.96 -8.76 22.63
CA ALA A 179 -1.52 -9.73 21.62
C ALA A 179 -1.10 -9.06 20.31
N ASN A 180 -1.88 -8.09 19.83
CA ASN A 180 -1.53 -7.34 18.63
C ASN A 180 -0.24 -6.52 18.78
N ILE A 181 -0.06 -5.84 19.91
CA ILE A 181 1.16 -5.08 20.20
C ILE A 181 2.38 -6.02 20.18
N ALA A 182 2.29 -7.19 20.81
CA ALA A 182 3.39 -8.17 20.82
C ALA A 182 3.72 -8.65 19.39
N ASN A 183 2.71 -9.04 18.61
CA ASN A 183 2.89 -9.50 17.24
C ASN A 183 3.45 -8.38 16.34
N ALA A 184 2.93 -7.17 16.44
CA ALA A 184 3.45 -6.02 15.69
C ALA A 184 4.91 -5.72 16.04
N ALA A 185 5.30 -5.81 17.31
CA ALA A 185 6.68 -5.63 17.72
C ALA A 185 7.61 -6.71 17.11
N VAL A 186 7.15 -7.97 17.05
CA VAL A 186 7.91 -9.06 16.40
C VAL A 186 8.05 -8.83 14.90
N VAL A 187 6.97 -8.47 14.19
CA VAL A 187 7.02 -8.16 12.74
C VAL A 187 7.98 -7.00 12.48
N ALA A 188 7.88 -5.90 13.23
CA ALA A 188 8.76 -4.76 13.09
C ALA A 188 10.23 -5.13 13.35
N THR A 189 10.50 -5.91 14.38
CA THR A 189 11.86 -6.38 14.71
C THR A 189 12.41 -7.29 13.63
N ALA A 190 11.62 -8.23 13.12
CA ALA A 190 12.03 -9.14 12.04
C ALA A 190 12.47 -8.38 10.78
N PHE A 191 11.69 -7.40 10.37
CA PHE A 191 12.03 -6.56 9.21
C PHE A 191 13.23 -5.64 9.48
N ALA A 192 13.32 -5.03 10.67
CA ALA A 192 14.42 -4.14 11.03
C ALA A 192 15.77 -4.88 11.12
N THR A 193 15.77 -6.14 11.57
CA THR A 193 17.00 -6.93 11.78
C THR A 193 17.32 -7.88 10.62
N GLY A 194 16.39 -8.08 9.68
CA GLY A 194 16.52 -9.08 8.61
C GLY A 194 16.40 -10.53 9.09
N ASN A 195 15.97 -10.76 10.34
CA ASN A 195 15.71 -12.08 10.87
C ASN A 195 14.28 -12.52 10.58
N TYR A 196 14.04 -12.93 9.34
CA TYR A 196 12.70 -13.22 8.83
C TYR A 196 12.08 -14.50 9.41
N ALA A 197 12.87 -15.40 10.01
CA ALA A 197 12.34 -16.57 10.71
C ALA A 197 11.40 -16.19 11.86
N MET A 198 11.58 -15.00 12.47
CA MET A 198 10.71 -14.48 13.52
C MET A 198 9.28 -14.16 13.04
N LEU A 199 9.06 -14.02 11.72
CA LEU A 199 7.74 -13.71 11.15
C LEU A 199 6.72 -14.85 11.34
N ARG A 200 7.18 -16.09 11.53
CA ARG A 200 6.27 -17.23 11.71
C ARG A 200 5.37 -17.05 12.93
N GLY A 201 4.05 -17.08 12.68
CA GLY A 201 3.01 -16.85 13.67
C GLY A 201 2.83 -15.39 14.11
N ALA A 202 3.64 -14.45 13.62
CA ALA A 202 3.57 -13.04 14.03
C ALA A 202 2.53 -12.20 13.26
N PHE A 203 1.96 -12.72 12.17
CA PHE A 203 0.95 -12.01 11.38
C PHE A 203 -0.48 -12.14 11.92
N GLN A 204 -0.66 -12.86 13.02
CA GLN A 204 -1.97 -12.99 13.64
C GLN A 204 -2.46 -11.64 14.16
N ASP A 205 -3.70 -11.31 13.77
CA ASP A 205 -4.36 -10.05 14.10
C ASP A 205 -5.69 -10.29 14.82
N ARG A 206 -5.97 -9.44 15.80
CA ARG A 206 -7.24 -9.43 16.55
C ARG A 206 -7.95 -8.07 16.49
N LEU A 207 -7.45 -7.13 15.64
CA LEU A 207 -7.99 -5.78 15.57
C LEU A 207 -8.89 -5.55 14.36
N HIS A 208 -8.56 -6.14 13.19
CA HIS A 208 -9.30 -5.82 11.98
C HIS A 208 -9.64 -7.03 11.11
N GLN A 209 -8.73 -7.98 10.91
CA GLN A 209 -8.95 -9.13 10.00
C GLN A 209 -10.16 -9.97 10.40
N PRO A 210 -10.36 -10.36 11.67
CA PRO A 210 -11.52 -11.16 12.06
C PRO A 210 -12.87 -10.48 11.76
N PHE A 211 -12.91 -9.15 11.82
CA PHE A 211 -14.14 -8.40 11.53
C PHE A 211 -14.36 -8.17 10.03
N ARG A 212 -13.30 -8.24 9.21
CA ARG A 212 -13.36 -8.10 7.75
C ARG A 212 -13.52 -9.43 7.01
N GLU A 213 -13.28 -10.55 7.68
CA GLU A 213 -13.41 -11.90 7.13
C GLU A 213 -14.75 -12.16 6.40
N PRO A 214 -15.92 -11.67 6.88
CA PRO A 214 -17.17 -11.82 6.14
C PRO A 214 -17.18 -11.21 4.74
N LEU A 215 -16.28 -10.27 4.44
CA LEU A 215 -16.10 -9.70 3.09
C LEU A 215 -15.25 -10.59 2.17
N ILE A 216 -14.45 -11.48 2.76
CA ILE A 216 -13.54 -12.39 2.04
C ILE A 216 -13.64 -13.78 2.69
N PRO A 217 -14.68 -14.58 2.35
CA PRO A 217 -15.04 -15.81 3.08
C PRO A 217 -13.94 -16.87 3.17
N TYR A 218 -12.97 -16.86 2.25
CA TYR A 218 -11.84 -17.80 2.20
C TYR A 218 -10.53 -17.23 2.80
N LEU A 219 -10.58 -16.07 3.50
CA LEU A 219 -9.39 -15.42 4.07
C LEU A 219 -8.63 -16.36 5.01
N SER A 220 -9.28 -16.89 6.03
CA SER A 220 -8.64 -17.79 7.01
C SER A 220 -8.12 -19.07 6.36
N GLU A 221 -8.86 -19.66 5.44
CA GLU A 221 -8.44 -20.85 4.70
C GLU A 221 -7.17 -20.60 3.88
N ALA A 222 -7.13 -19.50 3.13
CA ALA A 222 -5.96 -19.12 2.33
C ALA A 222 -4.72 -18.84 3.18
N LEU A 223 -4.86 -18.17 4.33
CA LEU A 223 -3.74 -17.92 5.24
C LEU A 223 -3.17 -19.21 5.83
N VAL A 224 -4.04 -20.12 6.29
CA VAL A 224 -3.63 -21.43 6.81
C VAL A 224 -2.96 -22.28 5.73
N ALA A 225 -3.52 -22.32 4.52
CA ALA A 225 -2.93 -23.05 3.41
C ALA A 225 -1.55 -22.51 3.02
N ALA A 226 -1.38 -21.19 2.94
CA ALA A 226 -0.08 -20.60 2.66
C ALA A 226 0.98 -20.96 3.72
N GLU A 227 0.65 -20.92 5.00
CA GLU A 227 1.56 -21.31 6.07
C GLU A 227 1.89 -22.82 6.02
N SER A 228 0.92 -23.68 5.66
CA SER A 228 1.13 -25.14 5.58
C SER A 228 2.14 -25.55 4.52
N VAL A 229 2.30 -24.79 3.45
CA VAL A 229 3.30 -25.02 2.39
C VAL A 229 4.61 -24.25 2.61
N GLY A 230 4.75 -23.56 3.76
CA GLY A 230 6.02 -22.99 4.21
C GLY A 230 6.12 -21.48 4.14
N ALA A 231 5.04 -20.73 3.84
CA ALA A 231 5.04 -19.29 3.98
C ALA A 231 5.44 -18.87 5.41
N LEU A 232 6.08 -17.73 5.53
CA LEU A 232 6.43 -17.15 6.83
C LEU A 232 5.20 -16.57 7.56
N GLY A 233 4.11 -16.37 6.80
CA GLY A 233 2.81 -15.89 7.25
C GLY A 233 2.10 -15.14 6.14
N GLY A 234 0.91 -14.64 6.45
CA GLY A 234 0.09 -13.88 5.51
C GLY A 234 -0.91 -12.97 6.21
N TRP A 235 -1.56 -12.11 5.44
CA TRP A 235 -2.49 -11.10 5.95
C TRP A 235 -3.46 -10.62 4.88
N LEU A 236 -4.53 -9.96 5.31
CA LEU A 236 -5.41 -9.19 4.46
C LEU A 236 -4.75 -7.85 4.09
N SER A 237 -4.51 -7.62 2.81
CA SER A 237 -3.88 -6.39 2.32
C SER A 237 -4.84 -5.19 2.43
N GLY A 238 -4.51 -4.24 3.27
CA GLY A 238 -5.33 -3.05 3.51
C GLY A 238 -6.75 -3.40 3.94
N SER A 239 -7.74 -2.92 3.18
CA SER A 239 -9.16 -3.27 3.37
C SER A 239 -9.59 -4.56 2.67
N GLY A 240 -8.73 -5.13 1.86
CA GLY A 240 -9.04 -6.23 0.93
C GLY A 240 -9.45 -5.69 -0.45
N SER A 241 -9.77 -6.54 -1.39
CA SER A 241 -9.98 -8.01 -1.33
C SER A 241 -8.69 -8.84 -1.36
N THR A 242 -7.53 -8.27 -1.68
CA THR A 242 -6.26 -8.99 -1.81
C THR A 242 -5.83 -9.64 -0.50
N ILE A 243 -5.45 -10.92 -0.57
CA ILE A 243 -4.73 -11.64 0.47
C ILE A 243 -3.26 -11.65 0.08
N ALA A 244 -2.39 -11.33 1.03
CA ALA A 244 -0.95 -11.36 0.83
C ALA A 244 -0.29 -12.41 1.72
N ALA A 245 0.75 -13.06 1.21
CA ALA A 245 1.64 -13.93 1.97
C ALA A 245 3.11 -13.57 1.70
N ILE A 246 4.02 -14.02 2.58
CA ILE A 246 5.44 -13.77 2.45
C ILE A 246 6.23 -15.08 2.56
N ALA A 247 7.21 -15.27 1.67
CA ALA A 247 8.08 -16.44 1.61
C ALA A 247 9.55 -16.05 1.51
N GLU A 248 10.45 -16.91 1.99
CA GLU A 248 11.90 -16.65 1.97
C GLU A 248 12.56 -16.87 0.59
N ASN A 249 11.88 -17.60 -0.30
CA ASN A 249 12.39 -17.94 -1.63
C ASN A 249 11.26 -18.26 -2.61
N GLU A 250 11.61 -18.29 -3.90
CA GLU A 250 10.65 -18.53 -4.99
C GLU A 250 10.03 -19.93 -4.97
N THR A 251 10.75 -20.96 -4.47
CA THR A 251 10.22 -22.34 -4.42
C THR A 251 9.00 -22.39 -3.49
N ILE A 252 9.11 -21.83 -2.27
CA ILE A 252 7.98 -21.75 -1.34
C ILE A 252 6.90 -20.84 -1.92
N ALA A 253 7.29 -19.70 -2.52
CA ALA A 253 6.34 -18.76 -3.10
C ALA A 253 5.48 -19.42 -4.19
N GLN A 254 6.08 -20.28 -5.02
CA GLN A 254 5.35 -21.02 -6.05
C GLN A 254 4.34 -22.00 -5.44
N CYS A 255 4.69 -22.72 -4.37
CA CYS A 255 3.73 -23.57 -3.64
C CYS A 255 2.56 -22.74 -3.07
N VAL A 256 2.83 -21.52 -2.59
CA VAL A 256 1.76 -20.61 -2.10
C VAL A 256 0.85 -20.17 -3.25
N VAL A 257 1.39 -19.88 -4.42
CA VAL A 257 0.57 -19.56 -5.62
C VAL A 257 -0.35 -20.72 -5.97
N GLU A 258 0.16 -21.96 -5.92
CA GLU A 258 -0.62 -23.17 -6.23
C GLU A 258 -1.82 -23.31 -5.27
N VAL A 259 -1.58 -23.27 -3.96
CA VAL A 259 -2.69 -23.40 -2.98
C VAL A 259 -3.65 -22.20 -3.02
N PHE A 260 -3.19 -21.01 -3.36
CA PHE A 260 -4.06 -19.85 -3.56
C PHE A 260 -4.99 -20.05 -4.77
N ASN A 261 -4.48 -20.61 -5.88
CA ASN A 261 -5.29 -20.91 -7.05
C ASN A 261 -6.31 -22.02 -6.81
N GLU A 262 -6.04 -22.97 -5.89
CA GLU A 262 -6.98 -24.03 -5.52
C GLU A 262 -8.17 -23.50 -4.67
N ILE A 263 -7.90 -22.52 -3.81
CA ILE A 263 -8.90 -21.97 -2.86
C ILE A 263 -9.71 -20.85 -3.49
N ALA A 264 -9.08 -20.04 -4.33
CA ALA A 264 -9.64 -18.81 -4.85
C ALA A 264 -10.77 -19.06 -5.89
N PRO A 265 -11.74 -18.13 -6.03
CA PRO A 265 -12.65 -18.12 -7.16
C PRO A 265 -11.91 -18.11 -8.51
N LEU A 266 -12.50 -18.74 -9.54
CA LEU A 266 -11.88 -18.90 -10.86
C LEU A 266 -11.37 -17.62 -11.53
N GLU A 267 -11.94 -16.47 -11.19
CA GLU A 267 -11.57 -15.16 -11.75
C GLU A 267 -10.49 -14.43 -10.93
N SER A 268 -9.95 -15.09 -9.89
CA SER A 268 -8.87 -14.53 -9.07
C SER A 268 -7.51 -14.72 -9.75
N GLN A 269 -6.55 -13.84 -9.41
CA GLN A 269 -5.17 -13.93 -9.88
C GLN A 269 -4.24 -14.13 -8.69
N ALA A 270 -3.39 -15.16 -8.73
CA ALA A 270 -2.31 -15.34 -7.76
C ALA A 270 -0.95 -15.24 -8.46
N PHE A 271 -0.05 -14.40 -7.95
CA PHE A 271 1.28 -14.22 -8.51
C PHE A 271 2.30 -13.76 -7.46
N ILE A 272 3.57 -13.90 -7.82
CA ILE A 272 4.70 -13.50 -6.99
C ILE A 272 5.15 -12.09 -7.38
N THR A 273 5.41 -11.27 -6.38
CA THR A 273 6.06 -9.96 -6.51
C THR A 273 7.14 -9.79 -5.46
N HIS A 274 7.88 -8.67 -5.51
CA HIS A 274 8.96 -8.36 -4.57
C HIS A 274 8.76 -6.98 -3.94
N VAL A 275 9.53 -6.70 -2.90
CA VAL A 275 9.56 -5.38 -2.29
C VAL A 275 10.12 -4.33 -3.26
N ASP A 276 9.45 -3.19 -3.38
CA ASP A 276 10.04 -2.00 -3.96
C ASP A 276 10.72 -1.17 -2.85
N ASN A 277 12.03 -1.23 -2.78
CA ASN A 277 12.80 -0.52 -1.76
C ASN A 277 13.02 0.98 -2.06
N HIS A 278 12.52 1.48 -3.18
CA HIS A 278 12.79 2.84 -3.65
C HIS A 278 11.64 3.81 -3.48
N GLY A 279 10.40 3.31 -3.53
CA GLY A 279 9.22 4.16 -3.52
C GLY A 279 9.01 4.95 -4.81
N ALA A 280 8.34 6.08 -4.71
CA ALA A 280 8.04 6.94 -5.85
C ALA A 280 9.30 7.46 -6.54
N ARG A 281 9.35 7.36 -7.89
CA ARG A 281 10.52 7.74 -8.70
C ARG A 281 10.13 8.60 -9.88
N LEU A 282 10.86 9.70 -10.08
CA LEU A 282 10.81 10.48 -11.31
C LEU A 282 11.35 9.63 -12.48
N LEU A 283 10.59 9.56 -13.55
CA LEU A 283 11.02 8.94 -14.81
C LEU A 283 11.64 10.02 -15.71
N ASN A 284 12.76 9.66 -16.36
CA ASN A 284 13.48 10.55 -17.27
C ASN A 284 12.83 10.61 -18.66
#